data_e18d0c81f3687896d08afdd56cd94f08
#
_entry.id   e18d0c81f3687896d08afdd56cd94f08
#
_cell.length_a   1.000
_cell.length_b   1.000
_cell.length_c   1.000
_cell.angle_alpha   90.00
_cell.angle_beta   90.00
_cell.angle_gamma   90.00
#
_symmetry.space_group_name_H-M   'P 1'
#
loop_
_entity.id
_entity.type
_entity.pdbx_description
1 polymer ?
#
loop_
_entity_poly.entity_id
_entity_poly.type
_entity_poly.pdbx_seq_one_letter_code
_entity_poly.pdbx_strand_id
1 'polypeptide(L)'
;QSGSKKGDVIPLNPSNLEKGMINSVQAKYNIGTKSTVCGTVVSTKYSEKSGATFLNLDKKFPNQIFSATIWKDNRANFSYIPEVELKNRKVCITGKIENNKGTPTMNISNEKSIKFIREEK
;
A
#
# COMPACT_ATOMS: atom_id res chain seq x y z
N GLN A 1 -20.61 19.74 6.44
CA GLN A 1 -19.47 19.51 5.95
C GLN A 1 -18.84 18.24 6.31
N SER A 2 -18.15 17.81 5.56
CA SER A 2 -17.58 16.57 5.76
C SER A 2 -16.68 16.56 6.97
N GLY A 3 -16.67 15.59 7.72
CA GLY A 3 -15.79 15.46 8.84
C GLY A 3 -14.44 14.90 8.48
N SER A 4 -14.14 14.86 7.23
CA SER A 4 -12.92 14.26 6.77
C SER A 4 -11.71 15.00 7.29
N LYS A 5 -10.78 14.30 7.89
CA LYS A 5 -9.57 14.91 8.37
C LYS A 5 -8.54 14.94 7.26
N LYS A 6 -7.66 15.95 7.36
CA LYS A 6 -6.59 16.05 6.43
C LYS A 6 -5.74 14.80 6.47
N GLY A 7 -5.47 14.24 5.33
CA GLY A 7 -4.65 13.05 5.25
C GLY A 7 -5.40 11.74 5.35
N ASP A 8 -6.68 11.80 5.72
CA ASP A 8 -7.50 10.61 5.74
C ASP A 8 -8.10 10.38 4.37
N VAL A 9 -8.22 9.14 4.00
CA VAL A 9 -8.73 8.73 2.69
C VAL A 9 -9.76 7.65 2.91
N ILE A 10 -10.84 7.73 2.16
CA ILE A 10 -11.87 6.70 2.22
C ILE A 10 -11.36 5.49 1.43
N PRO A 11 -11.30 4.31 2.07
CA PRO A 11 -10.85 3.12 1.36
C PRO A 11 -11.72 2.84 0.14
N LEU A 12 -11.11 2.22 -0.86
CA LEU A 12 -11.84 1.91 -2.09
C LEU A 12 -12.96 0.93 -1.81
N ASN A 13 -14.05 1.09 -2.55
CA ASN A 13 -15.19 0.21 -2.41
C ASN A 13 -14.86 -1.13 -3.05
N PRO A 14 -14.89 -2.23 -2.27
CA PRO A 14 -14.52 -3.53 -2.85
C PRO A 14 -15.38 -3.94 -4.04
N SER A 15 -16.64 -3.49 -4.10
CA SER A 15 -17.51 -3.86 -5.22
C SER A 15 -17.06 -3.19 -6.53
N ASN A 16 -16.21 -2.18 -6.45
CA ASN A 16 -15.67 -1.53 -7.64
C ASN A 16 -14.33 -2.12 -8.07
N LEU A 17 -13.84 -3.11 -7.34
CA LEU A 17 -12.57 -3.74 -7.66
C LEU A 17 -12.81 -4.99 -8.47
N GLU A 18 -11.80 -5.38 -9.25
CA GLU A 18 -11.89 -6.61 -10.02
C GLU A 18 -11.90 -7.80 -9.09
N LYS A 19 -12.45 -8.89 -9.61
CA LYS A 19 -12.51 -10.11 -8.83
C LYS A 19 -11.12 -10.51 -8.35
N GLY A 20 -11.02 -10.84 -7.09
CA GLY A 20 -9.74 -11.22 -6.50
C GLY A 20 -8.98 -10.08 -5.88
N MET A 21 -9.45 -8.85 -6.03
CA MET A 21 -8.82 -7.69 -5.43
C MET A 21 -9.56 -7.27 -4.18
N ILE A 22 -8.83 -6.77 -3.19
CA ILE A 22 -9.42 -6.32 -1.94
C ILE A 22 -8.90 -4.93 -1.62
N ASN A 23 -9.57 -4.24 -0.70
CA ASN A 23 -9.08 -2.94 -0.26
C ASN A 23 -8.23 -3.12 0.99
N SER A 24 -7.69 -2.00 1.50
CA SER A 24 -6.78 -2.06 2.64
C SER A 24 -7.47 -2.54 3.91
N VAL A 25 -8.76 -2.26 4.05
CA VAL A 25 -9.49 -2.69 5.25
C VAL A 25 -9.64 -4.20 5.28
N GLN A 26 -9.80 -4.81 4.12
CA GLN A 26 -9.99 -6.26 4.03
C GLN A 26 -8.69 -7.03 4.20
N ALA A 27 -7.55 -6.36 4.16
CA ALA A 27 -6.27 -7.06 4.23
C ALA A 27 -6.14 -7.87 5.50
N LYS A 28 -6.68 -7.39 6.61
CA LYS A 28 -6.53 -8.09 7.88
C LYS A 28 -7.24 -9.44 7.91
N TYR A 29 -8.16 -9.66 6.99
CA TYR A 29 -8.87 -10.93 6.92
C TYR A 29 -8.21 -11.90 5.96
N ASN A 30 -7.11 -11.50 5.34
CA ASN A 30 -6.44 -12.31 4.35
C ASN A 30 -4.95 -12.49 4.66
N ILE A 31 -4.58 -12.32 5.92
CA ILE A 31 -3.20 -12.51 6.35
C ILE A 31 -2.80 -13.95 6.08
N GLY A 32 -1.63 -14.14 5.50
CA GLY A 32 -1.12 -15.44 5.18
C GLY A 32 -1.39 -15.88 3.74
N THR A 33 -2.16 -15.08 2.99
CA THR A 33 -2.48 -15.43 1.61
C THR A 33 -1.88 -14.42 0.64
N LYS A 34 -1.72 -14.85 -0.60
CA LYS A 34 -1.30 -13.95 -1.67
C LYS A 34 -2.54 -13.25 -2.20
N SER A 35 -2.52 -11.94 -2.16
CA SER A 35 -3.68 -11.14 -2.55
C SER A 35 -3.23 -9.87 -3.23
N THR A 36 -4.18 -9.20 -3.87
CA THR A 36 -3.93 -7.88 -4.45
C THR A 36 -4.72 -6.87 -3.63
N VAL A 37 -3.99 -5.96 -2.97
CA VAL A 37 -4.59 -4.96 -2.09
C VAL A 37 -4.53 -3.61 -2.77
N CYS A 38 -5.68 -2.96 -2.89
CA CYS A 38 -5.80 -1.68 -3.57
C CYS A 38 -6.09 -0.56 -2.58
N GLY A 39 -5.46 0.59 -2.75
CA GLY A 39 -5.68 1.72 -1.89
C GLY A 39 -4.84 2.90 -2.32
N THR A 40 -4.90 3.97 -1.54
CA THR A 40 -4.16 5.18 -1.80
C THR A 40 -2.94 5.24 -0.90
N VAL A 41 -1.77 5.49 -1.49
CA VAL A 41 -0.54 5.65 -0.71
C VAL A 41 -0.57 7.05 -0.13
N VAL A 42 -0.98 7.18 1.13
CA VAL A 42 -1.14 8.49 1.75
C VAL A 42 0.11 8.99 2.42
N SER A 43 1.05 8.10 2.70
CA SER A 43 2.34 8.52 3.24
C SER A 43 3.39 7.49 2.91
N THR A 44 4.62 7.95 2.84
CA THR A 44 5.76 7.09 2.53
C THR A 44 6.90 7.45 3.48
N LYS A 45 7.80 6.50 3.68
CA LYS A 45 8.98 6.76 4.49
C LYS A 45 10.13 5.92 3.98
N TYR A 46 11.28 6.54 3.85
CA TYR A 46 12.53 5.82 3.57
C TYR A 46 13.37 5.81 4.83
N SER A 47 13.77 4.63 5.26
CA SER A 47 14.61 4.47 6.45
C SER A 47 16.06 4.37 6.02
N GLU A 48 16.84 5.40 6.33
CA GLU A 48 18.27 5.36 6.00
C GLU A 48 19.00 4.28 6.76
N LYS A 49 18.49 3.96 7.94
CA LYS A 49 19.15 2.97 8.78
C LYS A 49 19.05 1.57 8.19
N SER A 50 17.89 1.20 7.70
CA SER A 50 17.69 -0.14 7.14
C SER A 50 17.68 -0.15 5.62
N GLY A 51 17.54 1.01 4.98
CA GLY A 51 17.41 1.07 3.54
C GLY A 51 16.04 0.70 3.04
N ALA A 52 15.09 0.46 3.94
CA ALA A 52 13.76 0.04 3.55
C ALA A 52 12.87 1.23 3.25
N THR A 53 11.91 1.02 2.35
CA THR A 53 10.91 2.01 2.00
C THR A 53 9.56 1.51 2.45
N PHE A 54 8.81 2.35 3.15
CA PHE A 54 7.49 1.99 3.65
C PHE A 54 6.42 2.80 2.95
N LEU A 55 5.36 2.11 2.53
CA LEU A 55 4.21 2.73 1.86
C LEU A 55 2.99 2.45 2.72
N ASN A 56 2.34 3.52 3.20
CA ASN A 56 1.17 3.37 4.06
C ASN A 56 -0.07 3.67 3.26
N LEU A 57 -1.00 2.72 3.24
CA LEU A 57 -2.21 2.83 2.44
C LEU A 57 -3.37 3.32 3.29
N ASP A 58 -4.05 4.34 2.78
CA ASP A 58 -5.32 4.88 3.27
C ASP A 58 -5.26 5.59 4.60
N LYS A 59 -4.30 5.29 5.46
CA LYS A 59 -4.09 6.03 6.68
C LYS A 59 -2.60 6.19 6.94
N LYS A 60 -2.24 7.35 7.47
CA LYS A 60 -0.84 7.66 7.72
C LYS A 60 -0.32 6.94 8.96
N PHE A 61 0.99 6.73 9.00
CA PHE A 61 1.64 6.23 10.18
C PHE A 61 1.38 7.20 11.36
N PRO A 62 1.11 6.72 12.56
CA PRO A 62 1.16 5.32 13.01
C PRO A 62 -0.21 4.63 12.95
N ASN A 63 -1.18 5.22 12.28
CA ASN A 63 -2.53 4.66 12.23
C ASN A 63 -2.80 3.86 10.97
N GLN A 64 -1.75 3.50 10.22
CA GLN A 64 -1.92 2.79 8.98
C GLN A 64 -2.62 1.45 9.19
N ILE A 65 -3.54 1.14 8.27
CA ILE A 65 -4.28 -0.12 8.33
C ILE A 65 -3.67 -1.16 7.40
N PHE A 66 -2.79 -0.75 6.52
CA PHE A 66 -2.04 -1.65 5.65
C PHE A 66 -0.79 -0.92 5.20
N SER A 67 0.32 -1.63 5.21
CA SER A 67 1.54 -1.01 4.71
C SER A 67 2.33 -2.01 3.88
N ALA A 68 3.09 -1.49 2.93
CA ALA A 68 3.94 -2.30 2.09
C ALA A 68 5.37 -1.89 2.31
N THR A 69 6.28 -2.86 2.25
CA THR A 69 7.69 -2.62 2.50
C THR A 69 8.51 -3.03 1.29
N ILE A 70 9.40 -2.14 0.86
CA ILE A 70 10.38 -2.43 -0.18
C ILE A 70 11.73 -2.46 0.52
N TRP A 71 12.31 -3.65 0.64
CA TRP A 71 13.58 -3.79 1.34
C TRP A 71 14.72 -3.26 0.49
N LYS A 72 15.81 -2.93 1.17
CA LYS A 72 16.96 -2.29 0.53
C LYS A 72 17.37 -2.98 -0.77
N ASP A 73 17.50 -4.30 -0.74
CA ASP A 73 17.99 -5.03 -1.89
C ASP A 73 17.04 -5.00 -3.06
N ASN A 74 15.78 -4.70 -2.81
CA ASN A 74 14.79 -4.70 -3.87
C ASN A 74 14.53 -3.31 -4.45
N ARG A 75 15.08 -2.27 -3.85
CA ARG A 75 14.88 -0.93 -4.38
C ARG A 75 15.48 -0.77 -5.78
N ALA A 76 16.55 -1.50 -6.07
CA ALA A 76 17.16 -1.43 -7.38
C ALA A 76 16.30 -2.03 -8.48
N ASN A 77 15.26 -2.78 -8.11
CA ASN A 77 14.35 -3.35 -9.08
C ASN A 77 13.29 -2.36 -9.54
N PHE A 78 13.34 -1.13 -9.03
CA PHE A 78 12.40 -0.09 -9.40
C PHE A 78 13.05 0.90 -10.34
N SER A 79 12.33 1.28 -11.39
CA SER A 79 12.83 2.28 -12.33
C SER A 79 12.55 3.69 -11.87
N TYR A 80 11.91 3.85 -10.71
CA TYR A 80 11.60 5.16 -10.15
C TYR A 80 11.87 5.10 -8.65
N ILE A 81 11.80 6.26 -8.00
CA ILE A 81 11.99 6.34 -6.56
C ILE A 81 10.64 6.08 -5.90
N PRO A 82 10.45 4.91 -5.25
CA PRO A 82 9.12 4.52 -4.78
C PRO A 82 8.49 5.51 -3.80
N GLU A 83 9.26 6.01 -2.85
CA GLU A 83 8.69 6.89 -1.84
C GLU A 83 8.28 8.25 -2.40
N VAL A 84 8.74 8.58 -3.60
CA VAL A 84 8.37 9.83 -4.26
C VAL A 84 7.24 9.60 -5.26
N GLU A 85 7.42 8.61 -6.12
CA GLU A 85 6.46 8.38 -7.21
C GLU A 85 5.14 7.82 -6.75
N LEU A 86 5.15 7.05 -5.67
CA LEU A 86 3.93 6.37 -5.24
C LEU A 86 3.11 7.21 -4.26
N LYS A 87 3.70 8.24 -3.70
CA LYS A 87 2.99 9.05 -2.72
C LYS A 87 1.78 9.71 -3.35
N ASN A 88 0.64 9.59 -2.67
CA ASN A 88 -0.63 10.17 -3.10
C ASN A 88 -1.22 9.51 -4.35
N ARG A 89 -0.72 8.32 -4.70
CA ARG A 89 -1.24 7.60 -5.86
C ARG A 89 -2.13 6.44 -5.42
N LYS A 90 -3.12 6.15 -6.22
CA LYS A 90 -3.95 4.96 -5.99
C LYS A 90 -3.31 3.80 -6.71
N VAL A 91 -3.07 2.72 -5.98
CA VAL A 91 -2.36 1.58 -6.52
C VAL A 91 -2.98 0.28 -6.05
N CYS A 92 -2.70 -0.79 -6.78
CA CYS A 92 -3.01 -2.14 -6.35
C CYS A 92 -1.69 -2.89 -6.24
N ILE A 93 -1.46 -3.51 -5.09
CA ILE A 93 -0.20 -4.17 -4.79
C ILE A 93 -0.46 -5.65 -4.58
N THR A 94 0.31 -6.48 -5.27
CA THR A 94 0.14 -7.94 -5.20
C THR A 94 1.28 -8.58 -4.43
N GLY A 95 0.93 -9.45 -3.50
CA GLY A 95 1.92 -10.18 -2.73
C GLY A 95 1.27 -10.90 -1.56
N LYS A 96 2.09 -11.53 -0.76
CA LYS A 96 1.60 -12.23 0.42
C LYS A 96 1.39 -11.24 1.55
N ILE A 97 0.22 -11.31 2.17
CA ILE A 97 -0.10 -10.44 3.29
C ILE A 97 0.42 -11.09 4.56
N GLU A 98 1.22 -10.34 5.30
CA GLU A 98 1.79 -10.82 6.54
C GLU A 98 1.34 -9.96 7.70
N ASN A 99 1.53 -10.47 8.89
CA ASN A 99 1.14 -9.77 10.11
C ASN A 99 2.38 -9.18 10.77
N ASN A 100 2.37 -7.88 10.94
CA ASN A 100 3.46 -7.20 11.65
C ASN A 100 2.85 -6.47 12.83
N LYS A 101 2.91 -7.11 14.00
CA LYS A 101 2.40 -6.55 15.25
C LYS A 101 0.95 -6.09 15.11
N GLY A 102 0.16 -6.90 14.44
CA GLY A 102 -1.25 -6.62 14.29
C GLY A 102 -1.63 -5.85 13.04
N THR A 103 -0.66 -5.35 12.30
CA THR A 103 -0.91 -4.60 11.08
C THR A 103 -0.60 -5.46 9.88
N PRO A 104 -1.54 -5.61 8.94
CA PRO A 104 -1.26 -6.34 7.71
C PRO A 104 -0.19 -5.61 6.91
N THR A 105 0.80 -6.35 6.43
CA THR A 105 1.88 -5.78 5.63
C THR A 105 2.16 -6.68 4.45
N MET A 106 2.91 -6.15 3.48
CA MET A 106 3.27 -6.91 2.31
C MET A 106 4.68 -6.50 1.88
N ASN A 107 5.51 -7.49 1.56
CA ASN A 107 6.86 -7.23 1.06
C ASN A 107 6.80 -7.17 -0.46
N ILE A 108 7.36 -6.10 -1.04
CA ILE A 108 7.33 -5.89 -2.47
C ILE A 108 8.74 -6.02 -3.01
N SER A 109 8.94 -6.92 -3.98
CA SER A 109 10.27 -7.17 -4.50
C SER A 109 10.59 -6.44 -5.80
N ASN A 110 9.57 -5.98 -6.55
CA ASN A 110 9.85 -5.18 -7.73
C ASN A 110 8.61 -4.39 -8.14
N GLU A 111 8.80 -3.49 -9.09
CA GLU A 111 7.73 -2.58 -9.48
C GLU A 111 6.56 -3.27 -10.17
N LYS A 112 6.78 -4.48 -10.67
CA LYS A 112 5.70 -5.20 -11.34
C LYS A 112 4.61 -5.63 -10.38
N SER A 113 4.90 -5.65 -9.09
CA SER A 113 3.90 -5.96 -8.08
C SER A 113 2.96 -4.81 -7.82
N ILE A 114 3.26 -3.62 -8.33
CA ILE A 114 2.45 -2.43 -8.10
C ILE A 114 1.86 -1.97 -9.41
N LYS A 115 0.53 -1.84 -9.43
CA LYS A 115 -0.18 -1.30 -10.60
C LYS A 115 -0.87 -0.03 -10.19
N PHE A 116 -0.75 0.99 -11.03
CA PHE A 116 -1.42 2.24 -10.78
C PHE A 116 -2.87 2.15 -11.23
N ILE A 117 -3.77 2.67 -10.42
CA ILE A 117 -5.18 2.73 -10.78
C ILE A 117 -5.40 4.01 -11.57
N ARG A 118 -5.97 3.85 -12.78
CA ARG A 118 -6.28 5.01 -13.57
C ARG A 118 -7.47 5.71 -12.95
N GLU A 119 -7.34 7.00 -12.75
CA GLU A 119 -8.44 7.79 -12.23
C GLU A 119 -9.32 8.25 -13.37
N GLU A 120 -10.62 8.15 -13.14
CA GLU A 120 -11.59 8.63 -14.10
C GLU A 120 -12.09 9.98 -13.65
N LYS A 121 -12.32 10.82 -14.59
CA LYS A 121 -12.86 12.12 -14.26
C LYS A 121 -14.34 12.12 -14.31
#